data_16d882381f0d3d44bb674f17cf4e3151
#
_entry.id   16d882381f0d3d44bb674f17cf4e3151
#
_cell.length_a   1.000
_cell.length_b   1.000
_cell.length_c   1.000
_cell.angle_alpha   90.00
_cell.angle_beta   90.00
_cell.angle_gamma   90.00
#
_symmetry.space_group_name_H-M   'P 1'
#
loop_
_entity.id
_entity.type
_entity.pdbx_description
1 polymer ?
#
loop_
_entity_poly.entity_id
_entity_poly.type
_entity_poly.pdbx_seq_one_letter_code
_entity_poly.pdbx_strand_id
1 'polypeptide(L)'
;MEAERHEIVVIGAGVSGIYQIKRLTDLGIDAIVLEGDDDMGGTWYRNRYPGCRFDSESYTYGYSFSQELLDEWHWNERFSAQPENLRYLNYVADKFDLRRHMRFNARVQTMIWDDVEHEWTIELQTGETYIARFVVTSLGPLSMPTLPRYDGIDEFAGESFHTYHWPKEPIDLAGKKVGVIGTGCSCVQLLPK
;
A
#
# COMPACT_ATOMS: atom_id res chain seq x y z
N MET A 1 4.76 -27.61 -3.75
CA MET A 1 5.89 -26.81 -4.31
C MET A 1 6.93 -26.68 -3.22
N GLU A 2 8.21 -26.60 -3.58
CA GLU A 2 9.27 -26.34 -2.60
C GLU A 2 9.13 -24.92 -2.08
N ALA A 3 9.35 -24.71 -0.77
CA ALA A 3 9.24 -23.39 -0.18
C ALA A 3 10.40 -22.47 -0.63
N GLU A 4 10.10 -21.23 -1.01
CA GLU A 4 11.10 -20.23 -1.37
C GLU A 4 11.73 -19.67 -0.07
N ARG A 5 13.07 -19.60 -0.02
CA ARG A 5 13.80 -19.19 1.20
C ARG A 5 14.49 -17.87 1.01
N HIS A 6 14.35 -16.98 2.00
CA HIS A 6 15.03 -15.71 2.11
C HIS A 6 15.52 -15.46 3.53
N GLU A 7 16.50 -14.60 3.71
CA GLU A 7 16.89 -14.18 5.05
C GLU A 7 15.81 -13.31 5.69
N ILE A 8 15.23 -12.39 4.90
CA ILE A 8 14.17 -11.49 5.38
C ILE A 8 12.99 -11.49 4.40
N VAL A 9 11.79 -11.64 4.95
CA VAL A 9 10.53 -11.36 4.24
C VAL A 9 9.93 -10.08 4.78
N VAL A 10 9.64 -9.12 3.88
CA VAL A 10 8.91 -7.89 4.18
C VAL A 10 7.47 -8.05 3.72
N ILE A 11 6.49 -7.74 4.56
CA ILE A 11 5.07 -7.86 4.21
C ILE A 11 4.48 -6.47 3.98
N GLY A 12 4.08 -6.23 2.72
CA GLY A 12 3.49 -4.99 2.23
C GLY A 12 4.48 -4.10 1.49
N ALA A 13 4.12 -3.68 0.25
CA ALA A 13 4.90 -2.81 -0.64
C ALA A 13 4.40 -1.35 -0.63
N GLY A 14 3.95 -0.85 0.52
CA GLY A 14 3.66 0.56 0.74
C GLY A 14 4.94 1.37 1.00
N VAL A 15 4.79 2.62 1.47
CA VAL A 15 5.91 3.53 1.78
C VAL A 15 6.97 2.87 2.66
N SER A 16 6.56 2.17 3.72
CA SER A 16 7.48 1.49 4.62
C SER A 16 8.19 0.32 3.94
N GLY A 17 7.47 -0.53 3.20
CA GLY A 17 8.05 -1.71 2.52
C GLY A 17 9.05 -1.34 1.44
N ILE A 18 8.79 -0.29 0.65
CA ILE A 18 9.72 0.26 -0.33
C ILE A 18 11.01 0.74 0.36
N TYR A 19 10.89 1.44 1.49
CA TYR A 19 12.05 1.85 2.27
C TYR A 19 12.84 0.65 2.79
N GLN A 20 12.15 -0.34 3.37
CA GLN A 20 12.80 -1.53 3.92
C GLN A 20 13.58 -2.29 2.85
N ILE A 21 12.96 -2.59 1.70
CA ILE A 21 13.65 -3.34 0.65
C ILE A 21 14.84 -2.56 0.08
N LYS A 22 14.72 -1.23 -0.07
CA LYS A 22 15.85 -0.37 -0.46
C LYS A 22 17.02 -0.49 0.51
N ARG A 23 16.76 -0.44 1.82
CA ARG A 23 17.81 -0.54 2.84
C ARG A 23 18.43 -1.93 2.90
N LEU A 24 17.62 -2.98 2.78
CA LEU A 24 18.11 -4.36 2.80
C LEU A 24 18.99 -4.67 1.56
N THR A 25 18.57 -4.20 0.40
CA THR A 25 19.37 -4.35 -0.83
C THR A 25 20.69 -3.58 -0.77
N ASP A 26 20.70 -2.37 -0.19
CA ASP A 26 21.95 -1.60 0.02
C ASP A 26 22.95 -2.33 0.94
N LEU A 27 22.45 -3.12 1.87
CA LEU A 27 23.26 -3.91 2.80
C LEU A 27 23.64 -5.28 2.22
N GLY A 28 23.18 -5.62 1.02
CA GLY A 28 23.42 -6.92 0.39
C GLY A 28 22.72 -8.09 1.07
N ILE A 29 21.64 -7.81 1.82
CA ILE A 29 20.85 -8.82 2.51
C ILE A 29 19.81 -9.41 1.54
N ASP A 30 19.71 -10.74 1.50
CA ASP A 30 18.68 -11.43 0.73
C ASP A 30 17.31 -11.19 1.33
N ALA A 31 16.47 -10.48 0.57
CA ALA A 31 15.14 -10.09 1.03
C ALA A 31 14.14 -10.02 -0.12
N ILE A 32 12.88 -10.34 0.22
CA ILE A 32 11.74 -10.24 -0.70
C ILE A 32 10.60 -9.49 -0.02
N VAL A 33 9.83 -8.72 -0.79
CA VAL A 33 8.57 -8.10 -0.35
C VAL A 33 7.38 -8.91 -0.88
N LEU A 34 6.46 -9.28 0.00
CA LEU A 34 5.19 -9.90 -0.35
C LEU A 34 4.08 -8.84 -0.27
N GLU A 35 3.48 -8.51 -1.41
CA GLU A 35 2.38 -7.55 -1.51
C GLU A 35 1.08 -8.24 -1.92
N GLY A 36 0.02 -7.99 -1.15
CA GLY A 36 -1.28 -8.62 -1.39
C GLY A 36 -2.04 -8.05 -2.59
N ASP A 37 -1.68 -6.89 -3.08
CA ASP A 37 -2.27 -6.26 -4.25
C ASP A 37 -1.51 -6.61 -5.55
N ASP A 38 -2.06 -6.22 -6.68
CA ASP A 38 -1.50 -6.42 -8.02
C ASP A 38 -0.38 -5.41 -8.36
N ASP A 39 -0.19 -4.38 -7.52
CA ASP A 39 0.94 -3.43 -7.62
C ASP A 39 1.27 -2.82 -6.26
N MET A 40 2.39 -2.10 -6.20
CA MET A 40 2.90 -1.43 -5.01
C MET A 40 2.24 -0.06 -4.78
N GLY A 41 2.49 0.52 -3.60
CA GLY A 41 2.04 1.86 -3.24
C GLY A 41 1.18 1.91 -1.98
N GLY A 42 0.66 0.77 -1.51
CA GLY A 42 -0.10 0.67 -0.26
C GLY A 42 -1.27 1.64 -0.20
N THR A 43 -1.26 2.57 0.76
CA THR A 43 -2.30 3.60 0.90
C THR A 43 -2.56 4.35 -0.41
N TRP A 44 -1.52 4.68 -1.17
CA TRP A 44 -1.63 5.45 -2.41
C TRP A 44 -2.02 4.60 -3.61
N TYR A 45 -1.85 3.33 -3.54
CA TYR A 45 -2.39 2.39 -4.52
C TYR A 45 -3.89 2.16 -4.32
N ARG A 46 -4.36 2.01 -3.08
CA ARG A 46 -5.75 1.67 -2.75
C ARG A 46 -6.68 2.87 -2.67
N ASN A 47 -6.28 3.97 -2.03
CA ASN A 47 -7.13 5.14 -1.78
C ASN A 47 -7.10 6.09 -2.97
N ARG A 48 -7.97 5.85 -3.94
CA ARG A 48 -8.06 6.62 -5.19
C ARG A 48 -9.37 7.40 -5.35
N TYR A 49 -10.09 7.61 -4.25
CA TYR A 49 -11.29 8.44 -4.26
C TYR A 49 -10.95 9.89 -4.69
N PRO A 50 -11.89 10.61 -5.33
CA PRO A 50 -11.65 11.97 -5.77
C PRO A 50 -11.18 12.89 -4.64
N GLY A 51 -10.12 13.65 -4.87
CA GLY A 51 -9.55 14.56 -3.89
C GLY A 51 -8.61 13.93 -2.86
N CYS A 52 -8.39 12.61 -2.88
CA CYS A 52 -7.45 11.92 -2.00
C CYS A 52 -6.06 12.57 -2.04
N ARG A 53 -5.52 12.95 -0.87
CA ARG A 53 -4.24 13.64 -0.73
C ARG A 53 -3.62 13.46 0.64
N PHE A 54 -2.36 13.87 0.83
CA PHE A 54 -1.77 14.01 2.14
C PHE A 54 -2.51 15.03 3.00
N ASP A 55 -2.38 14.84 4.30
CA ASP A 55 -2.66 15.83 5.34
C ASP A 55 -1.36 16.41 5.97
N SER A 56 -0.20 15.96 5.53
CA SER A 56 1.13 16.53 5.82
C SER A 56 1.72 17.21 4.58
N GLU A 57 2.75 18.05 4.79
CA GLU A 57 3.40 18.75 3.68
C GLU A 57 4.23 17.81 2.82
N SER A 58 4.11 17.92 1.49
CA SER A 58 4.69 16.99 0.53
C SER A 58 6.19 16.79 0.67
N TYR A 59 6.95 17.86 0.94
CA TYR A 59 8.41 17.78 1.09
C TYR A 59 8.85 16.95 2.32
N THR A 60 7.98 16.78 3.33
CA THR A 60 8.28 15.94 4.49
C THR A 60 8.03 14.45 4.21
N TYR A 61 7.38 14.13 3.10
CA TYR A 61 7.01 12.77 2.72
C TYR A 61 8.04 12.09 1.82
N GLY A 62 8.95 12.87 1.22
CA GLY A 62 10.03 12.33 0.40
C GLY A 62 11.02 11.49 1.21
N TYR A 63 11.50 10.40 0.61
CA TYR A 63 12.59 9.62 1.23
C TYR A 63 13.88 10.44 1.28
N SER A 64 14.51 10.46 2.44
CA SER A 64 15.76 11.19 2.70
C SER A 64 17.04 10.35 2.53
N PHE A 65 16.93 9.11 2.06
CA PHE A 65 18.09 8.22 1.93
C PHE A 65 18.97 8.52 0.71
N SER A 66 18.52 9.37 -0.21
CA SER A 66 19.27 9.74 -1.42
C SER A 66 19.09 11.24 -1.70
N GLN A 67 20.21 11.97 -1.72
CA GLN A 67 20.21 13.39 -2.08
C GLN A 67 19.78 13.60 -3.55
N GLU A 68 20.24 12.73 -4.45
CA GLU A 68 19.87 12.75 -5.86
C GLU A 68 18.34 12.63 -6.05
N LEU A 69 17.70 11.73 -5.29
CA LEU A 69 16.24 11.58 -5.30
C LEU A 69 15.53 12.87 -4.85
N LEU A 70 16.04 13.53 -3.81
CA LEU A 70 15.49 14.79 -3.32
C LEU A 70 15.66 15.94 -4.32
N ASP A 71 16.78 15.97 -5.05
CA ASP A 71 17.07 16.99 -6.04
C ASP A 71 16.27 16.82 -7.34
N GLU A 72 15.94 15.58 -7.71
CA GLU A 72 15.22 15.26 -8.94
C GLU A 72 13.70 15.36 -8.80
N TRP A 73 13.14 15.04 -7.61
CA TRP A 73 11.71 15.03 -7.43
C TRP A 73 11.17 16.35 -6.91
N HIS A 74 10.33 17.00 -7.70
CA HIS A 74 9.67 18.25 -7.35
C HIS A 74 8.16 18.03 -7.18
N TRP A 75 7.68 18.30 -5.98
CA TRP A 75 6.26 18.23 -5.65
C TRP A 75 5.50 19.40 -6.27
N ASN A 76 4.38 19.13 -6.93
CA ASN A 76 3.58 20.18 -7.57
C ASN A 76 2.71 20.97 -6.57
N GLU A 77 2.34 20.34 -5.46
CA GLU A 77 1.47 20.92 -4.44
C GLU A 77 2.06 20.77 -3.05
N ARG A 78 1.72 21.71 -2.16
CA ARG A 78 2.14 21.64 -0.75
C ARG A 78 1.59 20.40 -0.04
N PHE A 79 0.37 19.97 -0.41
CA PHE A 79 -0.30 18.75 0.05
C PHE A 79 -0.64 17.90 -1.19
N SER A 80 0.28 17.05 -1.59
CA SER A 80 0.22 16.34 -2.85
C SER A 80 -0.97 15.38 -2.95
N ALA A 81 -1.59 15.32 -4.12
CA ALA A 81 -2.69 14.42 -4.41
C ALA A 81 -2.22 12.98 -4.63
N GLN A 82 -3.13 12.03 -4.43
CA GLN A 82 -2.88 10.58 -4.55
C GLN A 82 -2.16 10.19 -5.85
N PRO A 83 -2.52 10.68 -7.05
CA PRO A 83 -1.83 10.28 -8.27
C PRO A 83 -0.34 10.66 -8.28
N GLU A 84 0.02 11.81 -7.70
CA GLU A 84 1.41 12.22 -7.60
C GLU A 84 2.17 11.40 -6.58
N ASN A 85 1.54 11.08 -5.44
CA ASN A 85 2.13 10.25 -4.40
C ASN A 85 2.44 8.84 -4.93
N LEU A 86 1.50 8.24 -5.65
CA LEU A 86 1.71 6.93 -6.29
C LEU A 86 2.80 7.01 -7.36
N ARG A 87 2.82 8.06 -8.18
CA ARG A 87 3.87 8.29 -9.18
C ARG A 87 5.25 8.42 -8.54
N TYR A 88 5.35 9.13 -7.40
CA TYR A 88 6.59 9.23 -6.64
C TYR A 88 7.11 7.87 -6.18
N LEU A 89 6.23 7.05 -5.57
CA LEU A 89 6.62 5.71 -5.09
C LEU A 89 7.07 4.81 -6.25
N ASN A 90 6.37 4.85 -7.38
CA ASN A 90 6.77 4.13 -8.60
C ASN A 90 8.14 4.61 -9.10
N TYR A 91 8.34 5.93 -9.18
CA TYR A 91 9.62 6.52 -9.58
C TYR A 91 10.77 6.02 -8.69
N VAL A 92 10.58 6.00 -7.37
CA VAL A 92 11.57 5.47 -6.42
C VAL A 92 11.87 3.99 -6.68
N ALA A 93 10.83 3.18 -6.84
CA ALA A 93 11.00 1.75 -7.05
C ALA A 93 11.72 1.45 -8.37
N ASP A 94 11.42 2.19 -9.42
CA ASP A 94 12.04 2.02 -10.74
C ASP A 94 13.49 2.55 -10.74
N LYS A 95 13.74 3.74 -10.14
CA LYS A 95 15.08 4.34 -10.05
C LYS A 95 16.09 3.43 -9.35
N PHE A 96 15.67 2.73 -8.32
CA PHE A 96 16.53 1.84 -7.53
C PHE A 96 16.34 0.35 -7.85
N ASP A 97 15.62 0.02 -8.93
CA ASP A 97 15.36 -1.36 -9.39
C ASP A 97 14.83 -2.29 -8.28
N LEU A 98 13.87 -1.77 -7.48
CA LEU A 98 13.34 -2.49 -6.31
C LEU A 98 12.27 -3.51 -6.67
N ARG A 99 11.57 -3.34 -7.81
CA ARG A 99 10.46 -4.21 -8.21
C ARG A 99 10.87 -5.68 -8.36
N ARG A 100 12.10 -5.96 -8.74
CA ARG A 100 12.64 -7.32 -8.87
C ARG A 100 12.63 -8.11 -7.54
N HIS A 101 12.58 -7.39 -6.42
CA HIS A 101 12.52 -7.95 -5.06
C HIS A 101 11.09 -7.98 -4.51
N MET A 102 10.06 -7.80 -5.35
CA MET A 102 8.65 -7.76 -4.93
C MET A 102 7.87 -8.87 -5.61
N ARG A 103 6.97 -9.51 -4.86
CA ARG A 103 5.94 -10.42 -5.35
C ARG A 103 4.58 -9.79 -5.10
N PHE A 104 3.86 -9.55 -6.18
CA PHE A 104 2.49 -9.03 -6.17
C PHE A 104 1.47 -10.18 -6.15
N ASN A 105 0.23 -9.89 -5.77
CA ASN A 105 -0.82 -10.88 -5.55
C ASN A 105 -0.42 -11.97 -4.52
N ALA A 106 0.48 -11.61 -3.61
CA ALA A 106 1.12 -12.46 -2.62
C ALA A 106 0.56 -12.18 -1.22
N ARG A 107 -0.76 -12.31 -1.06
CA ARG A 107 -1.42 -12.06 0.22
C ARG A 107 -1.07 -13.16 1.22
N VAL A 108 -0.38 -12.77 2.27
CA VAL A 108 -0.03 -13.64 3.40
C VAL A 108 -1.30 -14.03 4.15
N GLN A 109 -1.48 -15.31 4.39
CA GLN A 109 -2.58 -15.89 5.15
C GLN A 109 -2.15 -16.22 6.58
N THR A 110 -1.02 -16.90 6.73
CA THR A 110 -0.49 -17.31 8.02
C THR A 110 1.01 -17.06 8.12
N MET A 111 1.48 -16.87 9.35
CA MET A 111 2.91 -16.84 9.69
C MET A 111 3.10 -17.62 10.97
N ILE A 112 3.92 -18.65 10.92
CA ILE A 112 4.18 -19.54 12.04
C ILE A 112 5.68 -19.55 12.35
N TRP A 113 6.03 -19.26 13.58
CA TRP A 113 7.40 -19.33 14.08
C TRP A 113 7.73 -20.76 14.51
N ASP A 114 8.91 -21.23 14.13
CA ASP A 114 9.47 -22.49 14.58
C ASP A 114 10.61 -22.22 15.59
N ASP A 115 10.41 -22.63 16.85
CA ASP A 115 11.38 -22.44 17.93
C ASP A 115 12.61 -23.36 17.81
N VAL A 116 12.54 -24.42 17.01
CA VAL A 116 13.63 -25.37 16.82
C VAL A 116 14.55 -24.94 15.70
N GLU A 117 13.96 -24.63 14.53
CA GLU A 117 14.70 -24.19 13.36
C GLU A 117 15.03 -22.69 13.38
N HIS A 118 14.41 -21.92 14.27
CA HIS A 118 14.53 -20.46 14.39
C HIS A 118 14.22 -19.73 13.10
N GLU A 119 13.10 -20.10 12.47
CA GLU A 119 12.62 -19.50 11.22
C GLU A 119 11.10 -19.35 11.18
N TRP A 120 10.62 -18.49 10.31
CA TRP A 120 9.22 -18.27 10.01
C TRP A 120 8.81 -19.09 8.79
N THR A 121 7.71 -19.82 8.91
CA THR A 121 6.96 -20.34 7.76
C THR A 121 5.81 -19.42 7.44
N ILE A 122 5.77 -18.90 6.21
CA ILE A 122 4.83 -17.89 5.74
C ILE A 122 4.03 -18.51 4.60
N GLU A 123 2.72 -18.65 4.77
CA GLU A 123 1.83 -19.19 3.76
C GLU A 123 0.99 -18.11 3.10
N LEU A 124 0.90 -18.12 1.78
CA LEU A 124 0.05 -17.24 1.01
C LEU A 124 -1.34 -17.85 0.82
N GLN A 125 -2.33 -16.99 0.54
CA GLN A 125 -3.68 -17.45 0.15
C GLN A 125 -3.69 -18.31 -1.11
N THR A 126 -2.66 -18.21 -1.96
CA THR A 126 -2.47 -19.02 -3.17
C THR A 126 -1.92 -20.42 -2.89
N GLY A 127 -1.50 -20.68 -1.64
CA GLY A 127 -0.87 -21.94 -1.23
C GLY A 127 0.65 -21.99 -1.40
N GLU A 128 1.27 -20.94 -1.90
CA GLU A 128 2.73 -20.79 -1.92
C GLU A 128 3.27 -20.59 -0.50
N THR A 129 4.48 -21.09 -0.26
CA THR A 129 5.12 -21.01 1.06
C THR A 129 6.49 -20.37 0.95
N TYR A 130 6.76 -19.45 1.87
CA TYR A 130 8.06 -18.80 2.06
C TYR A 130 8.62 -19.17 3.43
N ILE A 131 9.95 -19.27 3.52
CA ILE A 131 10.65 -19.47 4.79
C ILE A 131 11.64 -18.33 4.97
N ALA A 132 11.64 -17.74 6.16
CA ALA A 132 12.52 -16.62 6.46
C ALA A 132 12.99 -16.64 7.91
N ARG A 133 14.24 -16.20 8.12
CA ARG A 133 14.76 -16.00 9.47
C ARG A 133 14.11 -14.80 10.17
N PHE A 134 13.82 -13.75 9.41
CA PHE A 134 13.17 -12.54 9.94
C PHE A 134 11.97 -12.15 9.09
N VAL A 135 10.97 -11.59 9.75
CA VAL A 135 9.79 -10.99 9.11
C VAL A 135 9.67 -9.54 9.53
N VAL A 136 9.55 -8.65 8.54
CA VAL A 136 9.27 -7.23 8.75
C VAL A 136 7.85 -6.92 8.30
N THR A 137 6.97 -6.56 9.22
CA THR A 137 5.58 -6.20 8.88
C THR A 137 5.49 -4.71 8.51
N SER A 138 5.21 -4.42 7.24
CA SER A 138 5.03 -3.08 6.68
C SER A 138 3.58 -2.84 6.24
N LEU A 139 2.63 -3.33 7.03
CA LEU A 139 1.20 -3.40 6.69
C LEU A 139 0.49 -2.04 6.64
N GLY A 140 1.06 -1.03 7.30
CA GLY A 140 0.43 0.29 7.42
C GLY A 140 -0.77 0.31 8.38
N PRO A 141 -1.12 1.49 8.94
CA PRO A 141 -2.22 1.62 9.89
C PRO A 141 -3.60 1.64 9.24
N LEU A 142 -3.69 1.85 7.92
CA LEU A 142 -4.93 2.01 7.17
C LEU A 142 -5.21 0.86 6.19
N SER A 143 -4.59 -0.29 6.40
CA SER A 143 -4.68 -1.43 5.47
C SER A 143 -5.99 -2.23 5.54
N MET A 144 -6.80 -2.01 6.60
CA MET A 144 -8.08 -2.69 6.80
C MET A 144 -9.16 -1.65 7.10
N PRO A 145 -10.12 -1.42 6.18
CA PRO A 145 -11.24 -0.53 6.44
C PRO A 145 -12.22 -1.18 7.41
N THR A 146 -12.79 -0.38 8.30
CA THR A 146 -13.93 -0.80 9.10
C THR A 146 -15.20 -0.38 8.39
N LEU A 147 -15.97 -1.34 7.90
CA LEU A 147 -17.28 -1.06 7.32
C LEU A 147 -18.30 -0.85 8.45
N PRO A 148 -19.01 0.28 8.46
CA PRO A 148 -20.05 0.51 9.44
C PRO A 148 -21.23 -0.45 9.20
N ARG A 149 -21.89 -0.81 10.27
CA ARG A 149 -23.11 -1.64 10.21
C ARG A 149 -24.31 -0.73 10.40
N TYR A 150 -25.16 -0.63 9.37
CA TYR A 150 -26.41 0.08 9.40
C TYR A 150 -27.53 -0.87 9.01
N ASP A 151 -28.70 -0.72 9.65
CA ASP A 151 -29.89 -1.43 9.21
C ASP A 151 -30.23 -0.95 7.79
N GLY A 152 -30.48 -1.90 6.89
CA GLY A 152 -30.85 -1.62 5.49
C GLY A 152 -29.69 -1.23 4.56
N ILE A 153 -28.41 -1.38 4.97
CA ILE A 153 -27.27 -1.05 4.09
C ILE A 153 -27.29 -1.87 2.79
N ASP A 154 -27.74 -3.13 2.86
CA ASP A 154 -27.84 -4.03 1.71
C ASP A 154 -29.14 -3.83 0.89
N GLU A 155 -30.06 -2.99 1.37
CA GLU A 155 -31.32 -2.64 0.69
C GLU A 155 -31.18 -1.41 -0.20
N PHE A 156 -30.06 -0.70 -0.14
CA PHE A 156 -29.82 0.48 -0.96
C PHE A 156 -29.69 0.11 -2.42
N ALA A 157 -30.64 0.55 -3.26
CA ALA A 157 -30.68 0.20 -4.68
C ALA A 157 -29.68 0.98 -5.57
N GLY A 158 -29.00 1.99 -5.04
CA GLY A 158 -27.99 2.76 -5.76
C GLY A 158 -26.58 2.19 -5.61
N GLU A 159 -25.64 2.78 -6.31
CA GLU A 159 -24.21 2.43 -6.17
C GLU A 159 -23.71 2.90 -4.80
N SER A 160 -22.98 2.04 -4.10
CA SER A 160 -22.40 2.31 -2.78
C SER A 160 -20.96 1.86 -2.73
N PHE A 161 -20.07 2.74 -2.26
CA PHE A 161 -18.63 2.47 -2.18
C PHE A 161 -18.07 2.94 -0.83
N HIS A 162 -17.20 2.15 -0.26
CA HIS A 162 -16.30 2.65 0.77
C HIS A 162 -15.11 3.34 0.10
N THR A 163 -14.61 4.47 0.63
CA THR A 163 -13.50 5.22 0.04
C THR A 163 -12.23 4.39 -0.18
N TYR A 164 -11.97 3.41 0.70
CA TYR A 164 -10.87 2.45 0.56
C TYR A 164 -11.06 1.47 -0.61
N HIS A 165 -12.31 1.16 -0.98
CA HIS A 165 -12.69 0.27 -2.08
C HIS A 165 -13.22 1.07 -3.28
N TRP A 166 -12.71 2.28 -3.47
CA TRP A 166 -13.10 3.09 -4.62
C TRP A 166 -12.75 2.37 -5.93
N PRO A 167 -13.70 2.27 -6.89
CA PRO A 167 -13.45 1.60 -8.16
C PRO A 167 -12.23 2.12 -8.90
N LYS A 168 -11.55 1.23 -9.63
CA LYS A 168 -10.42 1.61 -10.50
C LYS A 168 -10.91 2.40 -11.72
N GLU A 169 -12.11 2.06 -12.20
CA GLU A 169 -12.75 2.75 -13.32
C GLU A 169 -13.37 4.08 -12.85
N PRO A 170 -13.34 5.10 -13.71
CA PRO A 170 -14.00 6.37 -13.41
C PRO A 170 -15.50 6.20 -13.16
N ILE A 171 -16.00 6.83 -12.10
CA ILE A 171 -17.42 6.88 -11.78
C ILE A 171 -17.97 8.23 -12.25
N ASP A 172 -19.02 8.20 -13.05
CA ASP A 172 -19.76 9.40 -13.42
C ASP A 172 -20.80 9.76 -12.34
N LEU A 173 -20.52 10.81 -11.60
CA LEU A 173 -21.39 11.36 -10.57
C LEU A 173 -22.17 12.59 -11.05
N ALA A 174 -22.02 13.03 -12.29
CA ALA A 174 -22.68 14.21 -12.82
C ALA A 174 -24.22 14.07 -12.76
N GLY A 175 -24.89 15.04 -12.15
CA GLY A 175 -26.34 15.07 -11.99
C GLY A 175 -26.90 14.07 -10.96
N LYS A 176 -26.06 13.25 -10.32
CA LYS A 176 -26.50 12.32 -9.28
C LYS A 176 -26.60 13.02 -7.90
N LYS A 177 -27.51 12.57 -7.07
CA LYS A 177 -27.55 12.92 -5.64
C LYS A 177 -26.65 11.95 -4.89
N VAL A 178 -25.55 12.45 -4.34
CA VAL A 178 -24.56 11.64 -3.62
C VAL A 178 -24.70 11.88 -2.13
N GLY A 179 -24.92 10.80 -1.37
CA GLY A 179 -24.87 10.79 0.09
C GLY A 179 -23.46 10.37 0.56
N VAL A 180 -22.88 11.10 1.49
CA VAL A 180 -21.59 10.75 2.11
C VAL A 180 -21.81 10.49 3.58
N ILE A 181 -21.39 9.30 4.05
CA ILE A 181 -21.51 8.90 5.46
C ILE A 181 -20.13 9.00 6.11
N GLY A 182 -20.01 9.86 7.11
CA GLY A 182 -18.78 10.13 7.85
C GLY A 182 -18.29 11.56 7.69
N THR A 183 -17.44 11.99 8.64
CA THR A 183 -16.92 13.36 8.73
C THR A 183 -15.38 13.40 8.89
N GLY A 184 -14.71 12.30 8.54
CA GLY A 184 -13.26 12.20 8.58
C GLY A 184 -12.57 12.91 7.41
N CYS A 185 -11.23 12.82 7.37
CA CYS A 185 -10.40 13.46 6.33
C CYS A 185 -10.84 13.09 4.91
N SER A 186 -11.19 11.81 4.67
CA SER A 186 -11.67 11.36 3.36
C SER A 186 -12.93 12.09 2.90
N CYS A 187 -13.89 12.35 3.81
CA CYS A 187 -15.10 13.12 3.51
C CYS A 187 -14.74 14.57 3.14
N VAL A 188 -13.89 15.22 3.92
CA VAL A 188 -13.44 16.61 3.68
C VAL A 188 -12.74 16.74 2.33
N GLN A 189 -11.98 15.73 1.92
CA GLN A 189 -11.27 15.71 0.65
C GLN A 189 -12.17 15.41 -0.55
N LEU A 190 -13.18 14.55 -0.37
CA LEU A 190 -14.09 14.09 -1.42
C LEU A 190 -15.15 15.15 -1.78
N LEU A 191 -15.80 15.78 -0.77
CA LEU A 191 -16.96 16.65 -0.97
C LEU A 191 -16.75 17.84 -1.92
N PRO A 192 -15.56 18.48 -2.00
CA PRO A 192 -15.33 19.60 -2.91
C PRO A 192 -15.07 19.21 -4.37
N LYS A 193 -15.09 17.91 -4.70
CA LYS A 193 -14.71 17.38 -6.02
C LYS A 193 -15.93 16.94 -6.81
#